data_9d5e328e67b3bde80a1fc4fe5d784b63
#
_entry.id   9d5e328e67b3bde80a1fc4fe5d784b63
#
_cell.length_a   1.000
_cell.length_b   1.000
_cell.length_c   1.000
_cell.angle_alpha   90.00
_cell.angle_beta   90.00
_cell.angle_gamma   90.00
#
_symmetry.space_group_name_H-M   'P 1'
#
loop_
_entity.id
_entity.type
_entity.pdbx_description
1 polymer ?
#
loop_
_entity_poly.entity_id
_entity_poly.type
_entity_poly.pdbx_seq_one_letter_code
_entity_poly.pdbx_strand_id
1 'polypeptide(L)'
;MSGQNQSSVQVNRTAGMPLSDFLMQLEDYNPTIPDAVTAYYLNTAGFEAADGRLVRLISLAAQKFISDITNDALQHCKMRGSQQSSSKTKAKDKRYTLTMDDLTPVLSECGITVKKPHYYI
;
A
#
# COMPACT_ATOMS: atom_id res chain seq x y z
N MET A 1 29.21 26.55 12.83
CA MET A 1 28.76 25.91 13.36
C MET A 1 27.55 25.36 12.95
N SER A 2 26.70 25.83 12.40
CA SER A 2 25.49 25.22 12.10
C SER A 2 25.49 24.55 10.79
N GLY A 3 26.48 24.57 10.06
CA GLY A 3 26.40 24.00 8.74
C GLY A 3 26.29 22.52 8.71
N GLN A 4 26.64 21.87 9.76
CA GLN A 4 26.60 20.50 9.69
C GLN A 4 25.26 19.92 9.74
N ASN A 5 24.35 20.53 10.38
CA ASN A 5 23.03 19.98 10.44
C ASN A 5 22.36 20.05 9.12
N GLN A 6 22.76 20.99 8.31
CA GLN A 6 22.05 21.12 7.07
C GLN A 6 22.36 20.01 6.14
N SER A 7 23.56 19.50 6.21
CA SER A 7 23.84 18.47 5.25
C SER A 7 23.12 17.21 5.58
N SER A 8 22.95 16.91 6.82
CA SER A 8 22.25 15.68 7.11
C SER A 8 20.78 15.81 6.73
N VAL A 9 20.24 16.99 6.87
CA VAL A 9 18.86 17.17 6.48
C VAL A 9 18.73 17.00 5.00
N GLN A 10 19.71 17.46 4.26
CA GLN A 10 19.58 17.31 2.85
C GLN A 10 19.68 15.90 2.40
N VAL A 11 20.48 15.11 3.06
CA VAL A 11 20.58 13.73 2.69
C VAL A 11 19.22 13.07 2.83
N ASN A 12 18.51 13.38 3.88
CA ASN A 12 17.21 12.80 4.02
C ASN A 12 16.28 13.29 2.96
N ARG A 13 16.49 14.49 2.49
CA ARG A 13 15.56 14.95 1.54
C ARG A 13 15.79 14.41 0.20
N THR A 14 16.91 13.84 -0.11
CA THR A 14 17.10 13.31 -1.43
C THR A 14 16.09 12.24 -1.69
N ALA A 15 15.59 11.60 -0.66
CA ALA A 15 14.64 10.57 -0.91
C ALA A 15 13.28 11.15 -1.15
N GLY A 16 13.12 12.42 -0.95
CA GLY A 16 11.85 13.03 -1.17
C GLY A 16 11.85 14.42 -0.69
N MET A 17 10.72 15.03 -0.61
CA MET A 17 10.62 16.40 -0.23
C MET A 17 10.50 16.53 1.26
N PRO A 18 10.73 17.70 1.81
CA PRO A 18 10.54 17.92 3.22
C PRO A 18 9.12 17.59 3.65
N LEU A 19 8.97 17.20 4.87
CA LEU A 19 7.67 16.80 5.37
C LEU A 19 6.66 17.94 5.25
N SER A 20 7.08 19.15 5.50
CA SER A 20 6.16 20.27 5.41
C SER A 20 5.62 20.43 4.00
N ASP A 21 6.47 20.29 3.00
CA ASP A 21 6.01 20.40 1.63
C ASP A 21 5.10 19.24 1.27
N PHE A 22 5.42 18.07 1.78
CA PHE A 22 4.59 16.92 1.52
C PHE A 22 3.20 17.12 2.11
N LEU A 23 3.11 17.64 3.32
CA LEU A 23 1.82 17.87 3.94
C LEU A 23 1.01 18.91 3.18
N MET A 24 1.68 19.92 2.63
CA MET A 24 0.95 20.89 1.86
C MET A 24 0.42 20.29 0.58
N GLN A 25 1.17 19.42 -0.03
CA GLN A 25 0.69 18.81 -1.24
C GLN A 25 -0.45 17.85 -0.98
N LEU A 26 -0.56 17.34 0.23
CA LEU A 26 -1.65 16.45 0.53
C LEU A 26 -2.99 17.13 0.44
N GLU A 27 -3.01 18.43 0.61
CA GLU A 27 -4.28 19.11 0.57
C GLU A 27 -4.91 19.04 -0.81
N ASP A 28 -4.08 18.97 -1.83
CA ASP A 28 -4.61 18.91 -3.18
C ASP A 28 -4.62 17.51 -3.75
N TYR A 29 -4.08 16.56 -3.05
CA TYR A 29 -4.01 15.22 -3.57
C TYR A 29 -5.26 14.44 -3.20
N ASN A 30 -5.84 13.77 -4.16
CA ASN A 30 -7.03 12.97 -3.92
C ASN A 30 -6.66 11.52 -3.89
N PRO A 31 -6.56 10.89 -2.73
CA PRO A 31 -6.23 9.47 -2.68
C PRO A 31 -7.36 8.65 -3.29
N THR A 32 -7.03 7.45 -3.67
CA THR A 32 -8.04 6.55 -4.17
C THR A 32 -9.05 6.22 -3.07
N ILE A 33 -8.60 6.17 -1.82
CA ILE A 33 -9.50 5.91 -0.71
C ILE A 33 -10.05 7.25 -0.25
N PRO A 34 -11.36 7.44 -0.32
CA PRO A 34 -11.94 8.73 0.05
C PRO A 34 -11.76 9.04 1.52
N ASP A 35 -11.65 10.32 1.83
CA ASP A 35 -11.49 10.75 3.20
C ASP A 35 -12.61 10.28 4.09
N ALA A 36 -13.81 10.21 3.57
CA ALA A 36 -14.94 9.79 4.38
C ALA A 36 -14.81 8.35 4.87
N VAL A 37 -14.23 7.50 4.04
CA VAL A 37 -14.04 6.11 4.42
C VAL A 37 -12.99 6.03 5.53
N THR A 38 -11.90 6.75 5.37
CA THR A 38 -10.85 6.76 6.36
C THR A 38 -11.35 7.34 7.67
N ALA A 39 -12.11 8.43 7.58
CA ALA A 39 -12.64 9.05 8.78
C ALA A 39 -13.60 8.12 9.51
N TYR A 40 -14.35 7.34 8.76
CA TYR A 40 -15.26 6.40 9.36
C TYR A 40 -14.50 5.37 10.20
N TYR A 41 -13.42 4.84 9.65
CA TYR A 41 -12.68 3.83 10.38
C TYR A 41 -11.94 4.43 11.57
N LEU A 42 -11.43 5.64 11.43
CA LEU A 42 -10.79 6.30 12.55
C LEU A 42 -11.80 6.51 13.68
N ASN A 43 -12.99 6.95 13.33
CA ASN A 43 -14.00 7.19 14.30
C ASN A 43 -14.41 5.89 14.99
N THR A 44 -14.55 4.82 14.24
CA THR A 44 -14.91 3.53 14.79
C THR A 44 -13.85 3.07 15.77
N ALA A 45 -12.60 3.41 15.54
CA ALA A 45 -11.52 3.02 16.44
C ALA A 45 -11.38 3.96 17.63
N GLY A 46 -12.19 4.98 17.70
CA GLY A 46 -12.15 5.89 18.84
C GLY A 46 -11.36 7.14 18.64
N PHE A 47 -10.90 7.41 17.41
CA PHE A 47 -10.14 8.61 17.17
C PHE A 47 -11.00 9.70 16.56
N GLU A 48 -10.69 10.94 16.97
CA GLU A 48 -11.37 12.03 16.39
C GLU A 48 -10.35 12.76 15.61
N ALA A 49 -10.37 12.73 14.34
CA ALA A 49 -9.38 13.38 13.51
C ALA A 49 -9.76 14.82 13.30
N ALA A 50 -9.12 15.67 14.01
CA ALA A 50 -9.44 17.09 13.90
C ALA A 50 -8.79 17.72 12.69
N ASP A 51 -7.74 17.13 12.17
CA ASP A 51 -7.01 17.73 11.07
C ASP A 51 -7.24 16.89 9.82
N GLY A 52 -7.80 17.49 8.81
CA GLY A 52 -8.06 16.76 7.56
C GLY A 52 -6.81 16.24 6.90
N ARG A 53 -5.67 16.85 7.15
CA ARG A 53 -4.44 16.35 6.55
C ARG A 53 -4.05 15.01 7.16
N LEU A 54 -4.41 14.75 8.41
CA LEU A 54 -4.14 13.46 9.00
C LEU A 54 -4.99 12.39 8.35
N VAL A 55 -6.24 12.71 8.05
CA VAL A 55 -7.11 11.77 7.39
C VAL A 55 -6.55 11.43 6.02
N ARG A 56 -6.07 12.42 5.30
CA ARG A 56 -5.51 12.17 3.98
C ARG A 56 -4.22 11.41 4.03
N LEU A 57 -3.41 11.66 5.04
CA LEU A 57 -2.17 10.94 5.18
C LEU A 57 -2.47 9.45 5.42
N ILE A 58 -3.45 9.15 6.24
CA ILE A 58 -3.80 7.77 6.50
C ILE A 58 -4.42 7.13 5.25
N SER A 59 -5.21 7.88 4.51
CA SER A 59 -5.76 7.37 3.26
C SER A 59 -4.64 7.01 2.29
N LEU A 60 -3.63 7.85 2.20
CA LEU A 60 -2.52 7.59 1.32
C LEU A 60 -1.70 6.41 1.79
N ALA A 61 -1.50 6.28 3.08
CA ALA A 61 -0.78 5.14 3.63
C ALA A 61 -1.53 3.84 3.36
N ALA A 62 -2.85 3.87 3.48
CA ALA A 62 -3.65 2.68 3.19
C ALA A 62 -3.58 2.33 1.72
N GLN A 63 -3.58 3.33 0.87
CA GLN A 63 -3.47 3.11 -0.55
C GLN A 63 -2.14 2.47 -0.89
N LYS A 64 -1.06 2.92 -0.28
CA LYS A 64 0.23 2.35 -0.54
C LYS A 64 0.31 0.93 -0.02
N PHE A 65 -0.29 0.67 1.13
CA PHE A 65 -0.30 -0.66 1.70
C PHE A 65 -0.99 -1.64 0.75
N ILE A 66 -2.14 -1.25 0.22
CA ILE A 66 -2.87 -2.10 -0.69
C ILE A 66 -2.10 -2.29 -1.99
N SER A 67 -1.47 -1.23 -2.46
CA SER A 67 -0.71 -1.30 -3.69
C SER A 67 0.47 -2.26 -3.54
N ASP A 68 1.16 -2.20 -2.40
CA ASP A 68 2.29 -3.07 -2.17
C ASP A 68 1.86 -4.52 -2.09
N ILE A 69 0.75 -4.79 -1.42
CA ILE A 69 0.23 -6.14 -1.33
C ILE A 69 -0.14 -6.65 -2.71
N THR A 70 -0.76 -5.81 -3.51
CA THR A 70 -1.18 -6.20 -4.84
C THR A 70 0.02 -6.51 -5.71
N ASN A 71 1.05 -5.70 -5.63
CA ASN A 71 2.24 -5.94 -6.43
C ASN A 71 2.96 -7.21 -6.00
N ASP A 72 3.03 -7.45 -4.71
CA ASP A 72 3.69 -8.65 -4.24
C ASP A 72 2.89 -9.89 -4.62
N ALA A 73 1.58 -9.82 -4.54
CA ALA A 73 0.75 -10.94 -4.92
C ALA A 73 0.87 -11.20 -6.43
N LEU A 74 1.01 -10.15 -7.22
CA LEU A 74 1.20 -10.31 -8.64
C LEU A 74 2.51 -11.02 -8.92
N GLN A 75 3.56 -10.70 -8.17
CA GLN A 75 4.81 -11.38 -8.37
C GLN A 75 4.70 -12.85 -8.03
N HIS A 76 3.99 -13.19 -6.97
CA HIS A 76 3.78 -14.59 -6.64
C HIS A 76 3.00 -15.27 -7.77
N CYS A 77 2.02 -14.60 -8.30
CA CYS A 77 1.23 -15.17 -9.36
C CYS A 77 2.07 -15.41 -10.61
N LYS A 78 2.94 -14.49 -10.93
CA LYS A 78 3.79 -14.64 -12.07
C LYS A 78 4.77 -15.79 -11.90
N MET A 79 5.32 -15.92 -10.72
CA MET A 79 6.24 -17.00 -10.49
C MET A 79 5.54 -18.35 -10.55
N ARG A 80 4.35 -18.44 -10.00
CA ARG A 80 3.62 -19.68 -10.08
C ARG A 80 3.29 -20.02 -11.53
N GLY A 81 2.89 -19.00 -12.28
CA GLY A 81 2.56 -19.22 -13.68
C GLY A 81 3.72 -19.66 -14.50
N SER A 82 4.91 -19.09 -14.23
CA SER A 82 6.01 -19.47 -15.02
C SER A 82 6.46 -20.89 -14.69
N GLN A 83 6.27 -21.33 -13.50
CA GLN A 83 6.62 -22.65 -13.22
C GLN A 83 5.70 -23.62 -13.88
N GLN A 84 4.45 -23.29 -13.94
CA GLN A 84 3.61 -24.22 -14.56
C GLN A 84 3.61 -24.14 -15.96
N SER A 85 3.84 -23.17 -16.58
CA SER A 85 3.51 -23.04 -17.82
C SER A 85 4.17 -23.32 -18.82
N SER A 86 4.64 -23.59 -19.00
CA SER A 86 5.25 -23.88 -20.00
C SER A 86 4.67 -23.33 -21.11
N SER A 87 3.95 -22.78 -21.17
CA SER A 87 3.44 -22.55 -22.18
C SER A 87 3.23 -21.69 -22.90
N LYS A 88 3.02 -21.79 -23.61
CA LYS A 88 2.71 -21.25 -24.56
C LYS A 88 2.07 -20.10 -24.56
N THR A 89 1.58 -19.75 -23.95
CA THR A 89 0.81 -18.75 -23.98
C THR A 89 1.47 -17.58 -24.01
N LYS A 90 1.90 -17.06 -24.73
CA LYS A 90 2.48 -15.96 -24.70
C LYS A 90 1.64 -14.91 -24.99
N ALA A 91 0.63 -14.71 -24.61
CA ALA A 91 -0.23 -13.68 -24.91
C ALA A 91 0.26 -12.43 -24.41
N LYS A 92 0.30 -11.44 -25.15
CA LYS A 92 0.72 -10.28 -24.66
C LYS A 92 -0.23 -9.75 -23.73
N ASP A 93 -1.50 -9.93 -23.82
CA ASP A 93 -2.40 -9.45 -22.91
C ASP A 93 -2.60 -10.35 -21.82
N LYS A 94 -1.68 -11.06 -21.34
CA LYS A 94 -1.90 -11.96 -20.31
C LYS A 94 -2.47 -11.32 -19.10
N ARG A 95 -3.51 -11.81 -18.59
CA ARG A 95 -4.06 -11.36 -17.37
C ARG A 95 -3.87 -12.42 -16.34
N TYR A 96 -3.59 -12.01 -15.11
CA TYR A 96 -3.37 -12.94 -14.03
C TYR A 96 -4.57 -12.96 -13.12
N THR A 97 -4.89 -14.12 -12.60
CA THR A 97 -6.00 -14.25 -11.68
C THR A 97 -5.44 -14.36 -10.28
N LEU A 98 -5.86 -13.49 -9.41
CA LEU A 98 -5.41 -13.49 -8.05
C LEU A 98 -6.11 -14.59 -7.29
N THR A 99 -5.36 -15.41 -6.59
CA THR A 99 -5.96 -16.47 -5.80
C THR A 99 -5.50 -16.32 -4.38
N MET A 100 -6.12 -17.07 -3.50
CA MET A 100 -5.72 -17.03 -2.10
C MET A 100 -4.31 -17.57 -1.94
N ASP A 101 -3.87 -18.47 -2.81
CA ASP A 101 -2.53 -18.98 -2.71
C ASP A 101 -1.49 -17.88 -3.01
N ASP A 102 -1.85 -16.90 -3.80
CA ASP A 102 -0.96 -15.80 -4.07
C ASP A 102 -1.00 -14.77 -2.96
N LEU A 103 -2.15 -14.58 -2.36
CA LEU A 103 -2.33 -13.53 -1.40
C LEU A 103 -1.93 -13.89 0.02
N THR A 104 -2.18 -15.11 0.42
CA THR A 104 -1.94 -15.52 1.80
C THR A 104 -0.49 -15.29 2.25
N PRO A 105 0.53 -15.68 1.47
CA PRO A 105 1.88 -15.45 1.95
C PRO A 105 2.23 -13.96 2.05
N VAL A 106 1.68 -13.15 1.16
CA VAL A 106 1.96 -11.72 1.20
C VAL A 106 1.34 -11.11 2.44
N LEU A 107 0.10 -11.48 2.74
CA LEU A 107 -0.56 -10.95 3.92
C LEU A 107 0.13 -11.45 5.19
N SER A 108 0.65 -12.66 5.15
CA SER A 108 1.32 -13.19 6.30
C SER A 108 2.59 -12.39 6.61
N GLU A 109 3.29 -11.94 5.59
CA GLU A 109 4.45 -11.11 5.79
C GLU A 109 4.08 -9.77 6.38
N CYS A 110 2.87 -9.33 6.19
CA CYS A 110 2.41 -8.09 6.77
C CYS A 110 1.80 -8.30 8.15
N GLY A 111 1.84 -9.51 8.66
CA GLY A 111 1.28 -9.77 9.98
C GLY A 111 -0.19 -10.12 9.97
N ILE A 112 -0.76 -10.37 8.82
CA ILE A 112 -2.18 -10.67 8.73
C ILE A 112 -2.36 -12.14 8.43
N THR A 113 -3.02 -12.83 9.32
CA THR A 113 -3.26 -14.26 9.14
C THR A 113 -4.66 -14.47 8.57
N VAL A 114 -4.73 -15.16 7.46
CA VAL A 114 -6.00 -15.40 6.82
C VAL A 114 -6.34 -16.86 6.96
N LYS A 115 -7.54 -17.14 7.45
CA LYS A 115 -7.98 -18.49 7.59
C LYS A 115 -9.23 -18.68 6.80
N LYS A 116 -9.34 -19.81 6.14
CA LYS A 116 -10.55 -20.10 5.42
C LYS A 116 -11.59 -20.62 6.36
N PRO A 117 -12.80 -20.20 6.23
CA PRO A 117 -13.86 -20.76 7.06
C PRO A 117 -14.06 -22.21 6.73
N HIS A 118 -14.49 -22.97 7.71
CA HIS A 118 -14.70 -24.38 7.47
C HIS A 118 -15.76 -24.63 6.43
N TYR A 119 -16.77 -23.80 6.36
CA TYR A 119 -17.81 -24.06 5.40
C TYR A 119 -17.49 -23.45 4.06
N TYR A 120 -16.30 -22.91 3.89
CA TYR A 120 -15.98 -22.26 2.64
C TYR A 120 -15.66 -23.28 1.61
N ILE A 121 -16.17 -23.18 0.45
CA ILE A 121 -15.92 -24.14 -0.57
C ILE A 121 -15.23 -23.59 -1.77
#